data_35eed766cfce4953f23dbf10e937f726
#
_entry.id   35eed766cfce4953f23dbf10e937f726
#
_cell.length_a   1.000
_cell.length_b   1.000
_cell.length_c   1.000
_cell.angle_alpha   90.00
_cell.angle_beta   90.00
_cell.angle_gamma   90.00
#
_symmetry.space_group_name_H-M   'P 1'
#
loop_
_entity.id
_entity.type
_entity.pdbx_description
1 polymer ?
#
loop_
_entity_poly.entity_id
_entity_poly.type
_entity_poly.pdbx_seq_one_letter_code
_entity_poly.pdbx_strand_id
1 'polypeptide(L)'
;VNDTVDSYDNMISLCSQLTEIAPVCGVLGNHEDVKIYHQGDEELVKRFEDAGVKILRNEETSYSLYDNTVSVIGIEGKPEDFASYGAKECMEAQEAEDQYDLRICIAHVPTYFPEKLENYSFDLGLAGHTHGGIVRLPKLGALYSAEEGLFPEYGGGVYTLDNKATLIVSRGLGDSDKWPRINNVPELSVIDIN
;
A
#
# COMPACT_ATOMS: atom_id res chain seq x y z
N VAL A 1 5.48 0.48 8.73
CA VAL A 1 6.12 0.72 10.04
C VAL A 1 5.72 -0.43 10.94
N ASN A 2 6.39 -0.64 12.02
CA ASN A 2 6.29 -1.79 12.89
C ASN A 2 5.55 -1.41 14.18
N ASP A 3 4.68 -2.28 14.70
CA ASP A 3 3.89 -2.08 15.94
C ASP A 3 4.75 -2.03 17.21
N THR A 4 6.00 -2.46 17.15
CA THR A 4 6.97 -2.34 18.25
C THR A 4 7.77 -1.03 18.23
N VAL A 5 7.61 -0.19 17.19
CA VAL A 5 8.23 1.13 17.13
C VAL A 5 7.57 2.06 18.14
N ASP A 6 8.36 2.63 19.04
CA ASP A 6 7.87 3.55 20.07
C ASP A 6 7.40 4.90 19.49
N SER A 7 7.86 5.25 18.27
CA SER A 7 7.53 6.54 17.64
C SER A 7 7.49 6.43 16.12
N TYR A 8 6.47 7.07 15.54
CA TYR A 8 6.32 7.29 14.11
C TYR A 8 6.95 8.61 13.61
N ASP A 9 7.68 9.31 14.46
CA ASP A 9 8.16 10.67 14.18
C ASP A 9 9.02 10.76 12.92
N ASN A 10 9.89 9.79 12.68
CA ASN A 10 10.73 9.77 11.47
C ASN A 10 9.90 9.62 10.21
N MET A 11 8.87 8.78 10.24
CA MET A 11 7.97 8.57 9.10
C MET A 11 7.11 9.80 8.85
N ILE A 12 6.54 10.38 9.91
CA ILE A 12 5.75 11.61 9.84
C ILE A 12 6.61 12.77 9.32
N SER A 13 7.85 12.89 9.79
CA SER A 13 8.80 13.90 9.31
C SER A 13 9.14 13.73 7.83
N LEU A 14 9.33 12.49 7.37
CA LEU A 14 9.54 12.21 5.94
C LEU A 14 8.30 12.59 5.13
N CYS A 15 7.12 12.19 5.57
CA CYS A 15 5.85 12.53 4.92
C CYS A 15 5.66 14.05 4.81
N SER A 16 5.91 14.78 5.90
CA SER A 16 5.83 16.24 5.91
C SER A 16 6.76 16.89 4.88
N GLN A 17 7.97 16.36 4.68
CA GLN A 17 8.87 16.88 3.65
C GLN A 17 8.39 16.53 2.24
N LEU A 18 7.79 15.37 2.04
CA LEU A 18 7.23 14.96 0.75
C LEU A 18 6.02 15.81 0.36
N THR A 19 5.18 16.20 1.32
CA THR A 19 4.00 17.04 1.07
C THR A 19 4.36 18.47 0.64
N GLU A 20 5.58 18.92 0.90
CA GLU A 20 6.10 20.19 0.36
C GLU A 20 6.40 20.10 -1.15
N ILE A 21 6.51 18.88 -1.70
CA ILE A 21 6.89 18.65 -3.10
C ILE A 21 5.68 18.29 -3.95
N ALA A 22 4.82 17.38 -3.42
CA ALA A 22 3.66 16.86 -4.15
C ALA A 22 2.58 16.37 -3.17
N PRO A 23 1.32 16.15 -3.63
CA PRO A 23 0.30 15.48 -2.84
C PRO A 23 0.77 14.09 -2.38
N VAL A 24 0.52 13.74 -1.13
CA VAL A 24 0.88 12.44 -0.55
C VAL A 24 -0.37 11.73 -0.08
N CYS A 25 -0.58 10.52 -0.58
CA CYS A 25 -1.63 9.61 -0.12
C CYS A 25 -1.01 8.40 0.57
N GLY A 26 -1.74 7.82 1.50
CA GLY A 26 -1.34 6.57 2.16
C GLY A 26 -2.54 5.73 2.57
N VAL A 27 -2.30 4.46 2.79
CA VAL A 27 -3.22 3.52 3.44
C VAL A 27 -2.59 2.99 4.71
N LEU A 28 -3.42 2.57 5.65
CA LEU A 28 -2.96 1.94 6.88
C LEU A 28 -2.55 0.48 6.59
N GLY A 29 -1.51 0.03 7.27
CA GLY A 29 -1.08 -1.35 7.26
C GLY A 29 -1.48 -2.07 8.55
N ASN A 30 -1.21 -3.37 8.61
CA ASN A 30 -1.53 -4.21 9.77
C ASN A 30 -0.85 -3.73 11.07
N HIS A 31 0.28 -3.06 11.00
CA HIS A 31 0.95 -2.49 12.18
C HIS A 31 0.26 -1.23 12.68
N GLU A 32 -0.21 -0.37 11.80
CA GLU A 32 -1.02 0.80 12.14
C GLU A 32 -2.36 0.37 12.74
N ASP A 33 -2.97 -0.70 12.20
CA ASP A 33 -4.21 -1.28 12.75
C ASP A 33 -4.00 -1.75 14.19
N VAL A 34 -2.88 -2.42 14.50
CA VAL A 34 -2.55 -2.82 15.87
C VAL A 34 -2.40 -1.61 16.78
N LYS A 35 -1.73 -0.55 16.33
CA LYS A 35 -1.58 0.70 17.12
C LYS A 35 -2.92 1.34 17.41
N ILE A 36 -3.77 1.49 16.42
CA ILE A 36 -5.05 2.17 16.54
C ILE A 36 -6.05 1.33 17.33
N TYR A 37 -6.32 0.10 16.90
CA TYR A 37 -7.43 -0.69 17.42
C TYR A 37 -7.09 -1.53 18.66
N HIS A 38 -5.81 -1.93 18.84
CA HIS A 38 -5.40 -2.76 19.98
C HIS A 38 -4.61 -2.00 21.05
N GLN A 39 -3.90 -0.93 20.68
CA GLN A 39 -3.12 -0.12 21.62
C GLN A 39 -3.78 1.22 21.94
N GLY A 40 -4.84 1.60 21.22
CA GLY A 40 -5.64 2.80 21.48
C GLY A 40 -4.97 4.11 21.06
N ASP A 41 -4.05 4.07 20.08
CA ASP A 41 -3.42 5.27 19.51
C ASP A 41 -4.33 5.90 18.46
N GLU A 42 -5.45 6.45 18.88
CA GLU A 42 -6.45 7.09 18.01
C GLU A 42 -5.89 8.36 17.33
N GLU A 43 -4.81 8.94 17.86
CA GLU A 43 -4.23 10.16 17.32
C GLU A 43 -3.26 9.88 16.15
N LEU A 44 -2.87 8.63 15.89
CA LEU A 44 -1.89 8.30 14.87
C LEU A 44 -2.29 8.77 13.48
N VAL A 45 -3.53 8.51 13.07
CA VAL A 45 -4.07 8.97 11.76
C VAL A 45 -4.00 10.49 11.67
N LYS A 46 -4.48 11.17 12.71
CA LYS A 46 -4.47 12.62 12.76
C LYS A 46 -3.06 13.21 12.63
N ARG A 47 -2.05 12.57 13.21
CA ARG A 47 -0.65 13.02 13.09
C ARG A 47 -0.13 12.95 11.65
N PHE A 48 -0.54 11.94 10.85
CA PHE A 48 -0.23 11.88 9.42
C PHE A 48 -0.99 12.96 8.64
N GLU A 49 -2.26 13.18 8.96
CA GLU A 49 -3.08 14.22 8.32
C GLU A 49 -2.55 15.63 8.64
N ASP A 50 -2.15 15.89 9.88
CA ASP A 50 -1.52 17.16 10.29
C ASP A 50 -0.17 17.39 9.57
N ALA A 51 0.51 16.32 9.12
CA ALA A 51 1.70 16.38 8.27
C ALA A 51 1.36 16.55 6.77
N GLY A 52 0.07 16.66 6.41
CA GLY A 52 -0.40 16.88 5.04
C GLY A 52 -0.63 15.60 4.22
N VAL A 53 -0.54 14.43 4.83
CA VAL A 53 -0.82 13.16 4.16
C VAL A 53 -2.31 12.91 4.14
N LYS A 54 -2.86 12.56 2.98
CA LYS A 54 -4.23 12.05 2.90
C LYS A 54 -4.24 10.54 3.16
N ILE A 55 -4.72 10.12 4.32
CA ILE A 55 -4.93 8.72 4.65
C ILE A 55 -6.27 8.27 4.05
N LEU A 56 -6.21 7.28 3.18
CA LEU A 56 -7.39 6.72 2.51
C LEU A 56 -7.84 5.45 3.24
N ARG A 57 -9.08 5.46 3.72
CA ARG A 57 -9.68 4.38 4.52
C ARG A 57 -10.94 3.87 3.83
N ASN A 58 -10.77 3.07 2.78
CA ASN A 58 -11.81 2.68 1.84
C ASN A 58 -12.45 3.91 1.20
N GLU A 59 -11.59 4.78 0.71
CA GLU A 59 -11.93 6.08 0.14
C GLU A 59 -11.17 6.31 -1.16
N GLU A 60 -11.73 7.19 -1.97
CA GLU A 60 -11.10 7.73 -3.16
C GLU A 60 -10.68 9.18 -2.98
N THR A 61 -9.67 9.56 -3.70
CA THR A 61 -9.32 10.95 -3.99
C THR A 61 -8.89 11.10 -5.44
N SER A 62 -9.06 12.27 -6.01
CA SER A 62 -8.63 12.54 -7.39
C SER A 62 -7.71 13.76 -7.45
N TYR A 63 -6.82 13.73 -8.44
CA TYR A 63 -5.88 14.80 -8.74
C TYR A 63 -5.92 15.13 -10.22
N SER A 64 -5.90 16.43 -10.54
CA SER A 64 -5.68 16.89 -11.91
C SER A 64 -4.19 17.12 -12.11
N LEU A 65 -3.58 16.34 -13.00
CA LEU A 65 -2.16 16.40 -13.35
C LEU A 65 -2.05 16.76 -14.84
N TYR A 66 -1.64 17.98 -15.12
CA TYR A 66 -1.71 18.53 -16.47
C TYR A 66 -3.14 18.47 -17.02
N ASP A 67 -3.36 17.78 -18.13
CA ASP A 67 -4.68 17.60 -18.77
C ASP A 67 -5.35 16.26 -18.39
N ASN A 68 -4.75 15.49 -17.45
CA ASN A 68 -5.26 14.18 -17.04
C ASN A 68 -5.87 14.24 -15.62
N THR A 69 -6.88 13.42 -15.41
CA THR A 69 -7.48 13.19 -14.10
C THR A 69 -7.07 11.83 -13.56
N VAL A 70 -6.42 11.82 -12.43
CA VAL A 70 -5.92 10.59 -11.75
C VAL A 70 -6.78 10.32 -10.53
N SER A 71 -7.40 9.14 -10.47
CA SER A 71 -8.05 8.62 -9.28
C SER A 71 -7.06 7.81 -8.45
N VAL A 72 -7.09 7.98 -7.13
CA VAL A 72 -6.33 7.18 -6.17
C VAL A 72 -7.33 6.61 -5.16
N ILE A 73 -7.46 5.29 -5.16
CA ILE A 73 -8.35 4.54 -4.28
C ILE A 73 -7.49 3.85 -3.23
N GLY A 74 -7.79 4.06 -1.96
CA GLY A 74 -7.11 3.41 -0.85
C GLY A 74 -7.98 2.37 -0.18
N ILE A 75 -7.52 1.12 -0.13
CA ILE A 75 -8.21 -0.01 0.51
C ILE A 75 -7.51 -0.36 1.81
N GLU A 76 -8.28 -0.30 2.91
CA GLU A 76 -7.84 -0.61 4.26
C GLU A 76 -8.14 -2.07 4.63
N GLY A 77 -7.40 -2.60 5.60
CA GLY A 77 -7.63 -3.91 6.19
C GLY A 77 -6.97 -5.05 5.44
N LYS A 78 -7.51 -6.25 5.64
CA LYS A 78 -7.03 -7.48 5.01
C LYS A 78 -8.05 -8.03 4.01
N PRO A 79 -7.65 -8.92 3.08
CA PRO A 79 -8.56 -9.49 2.09
C PRO A 79 -9.83 -10.12 2.68
N GLU A 80 -9.72 -10.76 3.84
CA GLU A 80 -10.86 -11.35 4.55
C GLU A 80 -11.88 -10.32 5.05
N ASP A 81 -11.45 -9.09 5.26
CA ASP A 81 -12.28 -7.98 5.77
C ASP A 81 -12.98 -7.19 4.65
N PHE A 82 -12.74 -7.53 3.38
CA PHE A 82 -13.20 -6.77 2.21
C PHE A 82 -14.68 -6.41 2.23
N ALA A 83 -15.54 -7.31 2.67
CA ALA A 83 -16.98 -7.08 2.74
C ALA A 83 -17.45 -6.39 4.03
N SER A 84 -16.58 -6.23 5.03
CA SER A 84 -16.96 -5.81 6.38
C SER A 84 -16.69 -4.34 6.68
N TYR A 85 -15.73 -3.72 5.97
CA TYR A 85 -15.24 -2.37 6.27
C TYR A 85 -15.47 -1.34 5.16
N GLY A 86 -16.38 -1.60 4.24
CA GLY A 86 -16.71 -0.64 3.18
C GLY A 86 -15.78 -0.67 1.97
N ALA A 87 -14.78 -1.54 1.94
CA ALA A 87 -13.86 -1.67 0.80
C ALA A 87 -14.60 -2.10 -0.47
N LYS A 88 -15.53 -3.04 -0.34
CA LYS A 88 -16.37 -3.50 -1.45
C LYS A 88 -17.23 -2.38 -2.00
N GLU A 89 -17.92 -1.66 -1.13
CA GLU A 89 -18.78 -0.53 -1.49
C GLU A 89 -17.97 0.60 -2.15
N CYS A 90 -16.75 0.85 -1.68
CA CYS A 90 -15.83 1.79 -2.29
C CYS A 90 -15.48 1.39 -3.72
N MET A 91 -15.09 0.13 -3.94
CA MET A 91 -14.76 -0.37 -5.27
C MET A 91 -15.98 -0.38 -6.21
N GLU A 92 -17.16 -0.77 -5.72
CA GLU A 92 -18.41 -0.74 -6.51
C GLU A 92 -18.81 0.67 -6.91
N ALA A 93 -18.60 1.66 -6.04
CA ALA A 93 -18.86 3.05 -6.37
C ALA A 93 -17.96 3.57 -7.49
N GLN A 94 -16.69 3.14 -7.49
CA GLN A 94 -15.71 3.52 -8.51
C GLN A 94 -15.99 2.94 -9.90
N GLU A 95 -16.57 1.75 -9.98
CA GLU A 95 -16.97 1.16 -11.26
C GLU A 95 -18.04 2.00 -12.01
N ALA A 96 -18.80 2.80 -11.27
CA ALA A 96 -19.83 3.66 -11.85
C ALA A 96 -19.29 4.97 -12.45
N GLU A 97 -18.01 5.29 -12.22
CA GLU A 97 -17.38 6.55 -12.65
C GLU A 97 -16.42 6.31 -13.81
N ASP A 98 -16.72 6.86 -14.97
CA ASP A 98 -15.94 6.65 -16.21
C ASP A 98 -15.12 7.89 -16.62
N GLN A 99 -14.75 8.73 -15.65
CA GLN A 99 -14.17 10.05 -15.92
C GLN A 99 -12.67 10.19 -15.65
N TYR A 100 -11.99 9.10 -15.32
CA TYR A 100 -10.57 9.14 -14.97
C TYR A 100 -9.68 8.60 -16.10
N ASP A 101 -8.56 9.30 -16.35
CA ASP A 101 -7.56 8.88 -17.34
C ASP A 101 -6.64 7.79 -16.76
N LEU A 102 -6.50 7.76 -15.44
CA LEU A 102 -5.71 6.76 -14.71
C LEU A 102 -6.36 6.46 -13.37
N ARG A 103 -6.50 5.17 -13.05
CA ARG A 103 -6.96 4.69 -11.74
C ARG A 103 -5.86 3.94 -11.02
N ILE A 104 -5.45 4.44 -9.86
CA ILE A 104 -4.45 3.82 -8.98
C ILE A 104 -5.17 3.25 -7.77
N CYS A 105 -5.00 1.98 -7.50
CA CYS A 105 -5.50 1.32 -6.30
C CYS A 105 -4.35 1.02 -5.35
N ILE A 106 -4.43 1.47 -4.10
CA ILE A 106 -3.43 1.24 -3.07
C ILE A 106 -4.03 0.32 -2.02
N ALA A 107 -3.39 -0.81 -1.75
CA ALA A 107 -3.70 -1.68 -0.62
C ALA A 107 -2.39 -2.13 0.04
N HIS A 108 -2.38 -2.26 1.38
CA HIS A 108 -1.15 -2.63 2.08
C HIS A 108 -0.67 -4.03 1.70
N VAL A 109 -1.59 -5.00 1.66
CA VAL A 109 -1.33 -6.42 1.44
C VAL A 109 -1.47 -6.77 -0.05
N PRO A 110 -0.45 -7.33 -0.71
CA PRO A 110 -0.49 -7.56 -2.15
C PRO A 110 -1.50 -8.63 -2.58
N THR A 111 -1.78 -9.64 -1.74
CA THR A 111 -2.77 -10.69 -2.04
C THR A 111 -4.20 -10.15 -2.15
N TYR A 112 -4.44 -8.92 -1.67
CA TYR A 112 -5.72 -8.24 -1.86
C TYR A 112 -6.11 -8.14 -3.34
N PHE A 113 -5.12 -7.92 -4.20
CA PHE A 113 -5.35 -7.69 -5.62
C PHE A 113 -5.88 -8.94 -6.34
N PRO A 114 -5.23 -10.11 -6.31
CA PRO A 114 -5.77 -11.30 -6.96
C PRO A 114 -6.99 -11.90 -6.22
N GLU A 115 -7.11 -11.73 -4.91
CA GLU A 115 -8.20 -12.37 -4.16
C GLU A 115 -9.52 -11.59 -4.21
N LYS A 116 -9.47 -10.26 -4.23
CA LYS A 116 -10.65 -9.39 -4.05
C LYS A 116 -10.83 -8.34 -5.13
N LEU A 117 -9.75 -7.84 -5.72
CA LEU A 117 -9.79 -6.68 -6.59
C LEU A 117 -9.70 -7.03 -8.09
N GLU A 118 -9.44 -8.28 -8.45
CA GLU A 118 -9.27 -8.70 -9.85
C GLU A 118 -10.49 -8.44 -10.75
N ASN A 119 -11.69 -8.34 -10.16
CA ASN A 119 -12.94 -8.08 -10.88
C ASN A 119 -13.29 -6.59 -11.00
N TYR A 120 -12.47 -5.71 -10.47
CA TYR A 120 -12.67 -4.26 -10.53
C TYR A 120 -11.68 -3.60 -11.49
N SER A 121 -12.08 -2.45 -12.05
CA SER A 121 -11.31 -1.72 -13.03
C SER A 121 -10.34 -0.75 -12.36
N PHE A 122 -9.06 -0.99 -12.50
CA PHE A 122 -7.96 -0.08 -12.18
C PHE A 122 -6.77 -0.39 -13.09
N ASP A 123 -5.86 0.58 -13.27
CA ASP A 123 -4.71 0.47 -14.16
C ASP A 123 -3.46 0.04 -13.40
N LEU A 124 -3.29 0.58 -12.19
CA LEU A 124 -2.11 0.38 -11.36
C LEU A 124 -2.49 0.03 -9.92
N GLY A 125 -2.03 -1.14 -9.46
CA GLY A 125 -2.07 -1.55 -8.07
C GLY A 125 -0.74 -1.26 -7.37
N LEU A 126 -0.78 -0.72 -6.15
CA LEU A 126 0.41 -0.48 -5.33
C LEU A 126 0.27 -1.21 -3.99
N ALA A 127 1.27 -1.98 -3.61
CA ALA A 127 1.30 -2.70 -2.34
C ALA A 127 2.70 -2.74 -1.71
N GLY A 128 2.73 -3.19 -0.45
CA GLY A 128 3.96 -3.39 0.31
C GLY A 128 3.93 -4.68 1.13
N HIS A 129 3.94 -4.57 2.44
CA HIS A 129 3.73 -5.63 3.45
C HIS A 129 4.78 -6.74 3.50
N THR A 130 5.17 -7.32 2.37
CA THR A 130 6.04 -8.50 2.30
C THR A 130 7.50 -8.22 2.65
N HIS A 131 7.87 -6.94 2.82
CA HIS A 131 9.25 -6.49 3.09
C HIS A 131 10.30 -7.03 2.11
N GLY A 132 9.89 -7.37 0.88
CA GLY A 132 10.74 -8.01 -0.11
C GLY A 132 11.04 -9.48 0.19
N GLY A 133 10.33 -10.09 1.15
CA GLY A 133 10.52 -11.47 1.56
C GLY A 133 11.74 -11.65 2.46
N ILE A 134 11.98 -10.77 3.41
CA ILE A 134 13.02 -10.76 4.47
C ILE A 134 14.40 -11.21 3.95
N VAL A 135 14.52 -12.45 3.46
CA VAL A 135 15.70 -13.03 2.84
C VAL A 135 15.47 -13.16 1.34
N ARG A 136 16.40 -12.66 0.53
CA ARG A 136 16.34 -12.81 -0.92
C ARG A 136 17.49 -13.66 -1.44
N LEU A 137 17.18 -14.62 -2.29
CA LEU A 137 18.16 -15.44 -2.97
C LEU A 137 18.47 -14.86 -4.36
N PRO A 138 19.75 -14.80 -4.77
CA PRO A 138 20.12 -14.37 -6.10
C PRO A 138 19.37 -15.20 -7.15
N LYS A 139 18.74 -14.54 -8.12
CA LYS A 139 17.95 -15.12 -9.22
C LYS A 139 16.62 -15.79 -8.83
N LEU A 140 16.42 -16.18 -7.57
CA LEU A 140 15.19 -16.83 -7.10
C LEU A 140 14.22 -15.82 -6.44
N GLY A 141 14.71 -14.66 -6.02
CA GLY A 141 13.86 -13.65 -5.40
C GLY A 141 13.65 -13.88 -3.90
N ALA A 142 12.46 -13.56 -3.42
CA ALA A 142 12.08 -13.69 -2.03
C ALA A 142 12.06 -15.15 -1.57
N LEU A 143 12.69 -15.43 -0.41
CA LEU A 143 12.69 -16.77 0.16
C LEU A 143 11.52 -17.00 1.12
N TYR A 144 11.17 -15.97 1.90
CA TYR A 144 10.17 -16.10 2.94
C TYR A 144 9.46 -14.77 3.21
N SER A 145 8.13 -14.78 3.27
CA SER A 145 7.33 -13.69 3.84
C SER A 145 6.53 -14.19 5.04
N ALA A 146 6.14 -13.27 5.92
CA ALA A 146 5.36 -13.63 7.10
C ALA A 146 3.96 -14.12 6.75
N GLU A 147 3.40 -13.69 5.64
CA GLU A 147 2.05 -14.01 5.19
C GLU A 147 2.00 -15.24 4.29
N GLU A 148 2.81 -15.24 3.23
CA GLU A 148 2.79 -16.31 2.22
C GLU A 148 3.73 -17.49 2.54
N GLY A 149 4.61 -17.35 3.57
CA GLY A 149 5.58 -18.39 3.93
C GLY A 149 6.78 -18.46 2.98
N LEU A 150 7.18 -19.67 2.59
CA LEU A 150 8.34 -19.90 1.73
C LEU A 150 8.00 -19.62 0.25
N PHE A 151 8.90 -18.91 -0.40
CA PHE A 151 8.80 -18.51 -1.82
C PHE A 151 7.50 -17.75 -2.13
N PRO A 152 7.29 -16.59 -1.45
CA PRO A 152 6.08 -15.80 -1.66
C PRO A 152 5.96 -15.36 -3.11
N GLU A 153 4.75 -15.41 -3.64
CA GLU A 153 4.47 -14.98 -5.01
C GLU A 153 4.70 -13.47 -5.17
N TYR A 154 4.25 -12.68 -4.18
CA TYR A 154 4.32 -11.22 -4.21
C TYR A 154 5.48 -10.65 -3.36
N GLY A 155 6.64 -11.26 -3.43
CA GLY A 155 7.83 -10.87 -2.66
C GLY A 155 8.53 -9.59 -3.11
N GLY A 156 7.91 -8.75 -3.94
CA GLY A 156 8.44 -7.47 -4.42
C GLY A 156 8.81 -7.49 -5.90
N GLY A 157 8.39 -6.46 -6.61
CA GLY A 157 8.58 -6.31 -8.06
C GLY A 157 7.30 -5.89 -8.78
N VAL A 158 7.26 -6.14 -10.08
CA VAL A 158 6.15 -5.79 -10.96
C VAL A 158 5.46 -7.06 -11.44
N TYR A 159 4.15 -7.11 -11.33
CA TYR A 159 3.29 -8.23 -11.69
C TYR A 159 2.18 -7.76 -12.63
N THR A 160 1.68 -8.64 -13.46
CA THR A 160 0.48 -8.41 -14.27
C THR A 160 -0.65 -9.26 -13.72
N LEU A 161 -1.76 -8.60 -13.36
CA LEU A 161 -2.95 -9.26 -12.84
C LEU A 161 -3.83 -9.81 -13.97
N ASP A 162 -4.80 -10.66 -13.65
CA ASP A 162 -5.70 -11.27 -14.63
C ASP A 162 -6.58 -10.22 -15.35
N ASN A 163 -6.96 -9.14 -14.66
CA ASN A 163 -7.65 -7.98 -15.25
C ASN A 163 -6.71 -7.09 -16.11
N LYS A 164 -5.44 -7.48 -16.28
CA LYS A 164 -4.37 -6.79 -17.00
C LYS A 164 -3.82 -5.53 -16.33
N ALA A 165 -4.30 -5.18 -15.17
CA ALA A 165 -3.69 -4.12 -14.36
C ALA A 165 -2.24 -4.50 -13.97
N THR A 166 -1.42 -3.49 -13.79
CA THR A 166 -0.07 -3.66 -13.28
C THR A 166 -0.08 -3.55 -11.77
N LEU A 167 0.41 -4.59 -11.07
CA LEU A 167 0.64 -4.52 -9.62
C LEU A 167 2.13 -4.31 -9.35
N ILE A 168 2.45 -3.30 -8.55
CA ILE A 168 3.81 -3.04 -8.06
C ILE A 168 3.84 -3.27 -6.56
N VAL A 169 4.70 -4.19 -6.14
CA VAL A 169 4.93 -4.50 -4.73
C VAL A 169 6.29 -3.95 -4.31
N SER A 170 6.27 -2.93 -3.46
CA SER A 170 7.50 -2.33 -2.93
C SER A 170 8.05 -3.17 -1.79
N ARG A 171 9.39 -3.28 -1.74
CA ARG A 171 10.07 -3.87 -0.58
C ARG A 171 10.09 -2.97 0.64
N GLY A 172 9.77 -1.69 0.46
CA GLY A 172 9.69 -0.71 1.52
C GLY A 172 11.05 -0.33 2.14
N LEU A 173 11.02 0.66 3.02
CA LEU A 173 12.20 1.19 3.71
C LEU A 173 12.43 0.57 5.10
N GLY A 174 11.37 0.06 5.73
CA GLY A 174 11.43 -0.52 7.08
C GLY A 174 11.99 -1.93 7.14
N ASP A 175 12.44 -2.35 8.30
CA ASP A 175 12.85 -3.73 8.59
C ASP A 175 11.69 -4.51 9.23
N SER A 176 11.81 -5.84 9.25
CA SER A 176 10.97 -6.68 10.10
C SER A 176 11.56 -6.73 11.51
N ASP A 177 10.69 -6.82 12.52
CA ASP A 177 11.08 -6.81 13.93
C ASP A 177 12.03 -7.91 14.36
N LYS A 178 11.88 -9.07 13.75
CA LYS A 178 12.52 -10.30 14.24
C LYS A 178 13.73 -10.70 13.42
N TRP A 179 13.82 -10.24 12.18
CA TRP A 179 14.82 -10.73 11.25
C TRP A 179 15.42 -9.58 10.44
N PRO A 180 16.75 -9.41 10.44
CA PRO A 180 17.39 -8.44 9.57
C PRO A 180 17.18 -8.82 8.09
N ARG A 181 17.11 -7.82 7.23
CA ARG A 181 17.09 -8.05 5.79
C ARG A 181 18.41 -8.70 5.35
N ILE A 182 18.31 -9.84 4.66
CA ILE A 182 19.48 -10.55 4.12
C ILE A 182 19.39 -10.49 2.61
N ASN A 183 20.40 -9.88 1.98
CA ASN A 183 20.46 -9.64 0.53
C ASN A 183 19.19 -8.98 -0.02
N ASN A 184 18.55 -8.14 0.80
CA ASN A 184 17.27 -7.51 0.56
C ASN A 184 17.34 -6.03 0.95
N VAL A 185 17.87 -5.22 0.05
CA VAL A 185 18.08 -3.77 0.29
C VAL A 185 16.74 -3.05 0.39
N PRO A 186 16.57 -2.08 1.33
CA PRO A 186 15.41 -1.19 1.33
C PRO A 186 15.19 -0.51 -0.03
N GLU A 187 13.94 -0.28 -0.37
CA GLU A 187 13.55 0.23 -1.69
C GLU A 187 12.58 1.39 -1.60
N LEU A 188 12.87 2.43 -2.36
CA LEU A 188 11.93 3.47 -2.76
C LEU A 188 11.64 3.27 -4.25
N SER A 189 10.41 2.91 -4.57
CA SER A 189 9.99 2.70 -5.97
C SER A 189 9.64 4.03 -6.61
N VAL A 190 10.21 4.31 -7.78
CA VAL A 190 9.83 5.44 -8.63
C VAL A 190 9.14 4.88 -9.87
N ILE A 191 7.95 5.41 -10.20
CA ILE A 191 7.09 4.90 -11.26
C ILE A 191 6.83 6.03 -12.24
N ASP A 192 7.27 5.85 -13.48
CA ASP A 192 6.95 6.74 -14.58
C ASP A 192 5.77 6.17 -15.37
N ILE A 193 4.72 6.99 -15.55
CA ILE A 193 3.51 6.62 -16.28
C ILE A 193 3.47 7.46 -17.55
N ASN A 194 3.46 6.80 -18.71
CA ASN A 194 3.49 7.42 -20.04
C ASN A 194 2.22 7.12 -20.82
#